data_8eb8d7d98db0ba6b284df564ca8b0775
#
_entry.id   8eb8d7d98db0ba6b284df564ca8b0775
#
_cell.length_a   1.000
_cell.length_b   1.000
_cell.length_c   1.000
_cell.angle_alpha   90.00
_cell.angle_beta   90.00
_cell.angle_gamma   90.00
#
_symmetry.space_group_name_H-M   'P 1'
#
loop_
_entity.id
_entity.type
_entity.pdbx_description
1 polymer ?
#
loop_
_entity_poly.entity_id
_entity_poly.type
_entity_poly.pdbx_seq_one_letter_code
_entity_poly.pdbx_strand_id
1 'polypeptide(L)'
;MKKYNEDFTTITSEVYDKIRKATEELNCMPIMVCRLTNHPDDYYLYVVLAQYTEPHPIYGNAYCVWEANTSGSYDQASLFYGHYGLSFKVALDVVADKVRDLNKEEEAM
;
A
#
# COMPACT_ATOMS: atom_id res chain seq x y z
N MET A 1 1.14 -3.32 22.78
CA MET A 1 0.93 -3.24 22.30
C MET A 1 0.08 -3.19 21.56
N LYS A 2 -0.40 -3.25 21.28
CA LYS A 2 -0.95 -3.15 20.61
C LYS A 2 -1.38 -2.02 19.98
N LYS A 3 -0.86 -1.15 19.79
CA LYS A 3 -1.29 0.05 19.25
C LYS A 3 -1.36 0.01 17.73
N TYR A 4 -0.74 -0.92 17.11
CA TYR A 4 -0.88 -0.98 15.67
C TYR A 4 -2.29 -1.37 15.25
N ASN A 5 -3.06 -1.95 16.13
CA ASN A 5 -4.45 -2.23 15.82
C ASN A 5 -5.25 -0.95 15.63
N GLU A 6 -4.94 0.05 16.42
CA GLU A 6 -5.61 1.33 16.28
C GLU A 6 -5.25 2.00 14.97
N ASP A 7 -3.97 1.97 14.64
CA ASP A 7 -3.51 2.63 13.43
C ASP A 7 -4.00 1.93 12.19
N PHE A 8 -4.17 0.65 12.27
CA PHE A 8 -4.64 -0.13 11.15
C PHE A 8 -5.95 0.36 10.57
N THR A 9 -6.83 0.85 11.42
CA THR A 9 -8.15 1.26 11.00
C THR A 9 -8.26 2.75 10.76
N THR A 10 -7.18 3.49 10.94
CA THR A 10 -7.23 4.95 10.90
C THR A 10 -6.48 5.47 9.70
N ILE A 11 -7.11 5.35 8.54
CA ILE A 11 -6.59 5.95 7.30
C ILE A 11 -7.44 7.17 7.02
N THR A 12 -6.84 8.35 7.06
CA THR A 12 -7.59 9.57 6.80
C THR A 12 -7.96 9.66 5.33
N SER A 13 -9.00 10.44 5.04
CA SER A 13 -9.39 10.63 3.66
C SER A 13 -8.29 11.32 2.86
N GLU A 14 -7.50 12.17 3.50
CA GLU A 14 -6.39 12.82 2.82
C GLU A 14 -5.34 11.81 2.36
N VAL A 15 -4.99 10.88 3.23
CA VAL A 15 -4.02 9.84 2.88
C VAL A 15 -4.58 8.94 1.78
N TYR A 16 -5.84 8.55 1.92
CA TYR A 16 -6.47 7.71 0.90
C TYR A 16 -6.47 8.41 -0.45
N ASP A 17 -6.80 9.70 -0.47
CA ASP A 17 -6.83 10.45 -1.72
C ASP A 17 -5.46 10.50 -2.39
N LYS A 18 -4.40 10.67 -1.61
CA LYS A 18 -3.06 10.68 -2.16
C LYS A 18 -2.71 9.34 -2.80
N ILE A 19 -3.09 8.25 -2.14
CA ILE A 19 -2.84 6.91 -2.67
C ILE A 19 -3.69 6.67 -3.91
N ARG A 20 -4.95 7.05 -3.87
CA ARG A 20 -5.85 6.87 -5.00
C ARG A 20 -5.35 7.59 -6.23
N LYS A 21 -4.89 8.83 -6.08
CA LYS A 21 -4.36 9.58 -7.23
C LYS A 21 -3.16 8.88 -7.84
N ALA A 22 -2.28 8.36 -7.01
CA ALA A 22 -1.09 7.67 -7.51
C ALA A 22 -1.48 6.40 -8.27
N THR A 23 -2.43 5.62 -7.73
CA THR A 23 -2.82 4.38 -8.39
C THR A 23 -3.63 4.64 -9.66
N GLU A 24 -4.41 5.73 -9.69
CA GLU A 24 -5.19 6.06 -10.89
C GLU A 24 -4.30 6.32 -12.09
N GLU A 25 -3.13 6.89 -11.88
CA GLU A 25 -2.20 7.10 -12.98
C GLU A 25 -1.74 5.80 -13.61
N LEU A 26 -1.85 4.71 -12.88
CA LEU A 26 -1.48 3.39 -13.35
C LEU A 26 -2.70 2.55 -13.71
N ASN A 27 -3.87 3.20 -13.81
CA ASN A 27 -5.14 2.55 -14.15
C ASN A 27 -5.52 1.49 -13.11
N CYS A 28 -5.28 1.80 -11.85
CA CYS A 28 -5.58 0.91 -10.74
C CYS A 28 -6.42 1.64 -9.71
N MET A 29 -7.12 0.86 -8.90
CA MET A 29 -7.94 1.35 -7.80
C MET A 29 -7.49 0.64 -6.53
N PRO A 30 -7.18 1.38 -5.46
CA PRO A 30 -6.78 0.73 -4.21
C PRO A 30 -7.98 0.03 -3.58
N ILE A 31 -7.77 -1.17 -3.09
CA ILE A 31 -8.80 -1.92 -2.40
C ILE A 31 -8.39 -2.30 -0.98
N MET A 32 -7.12 -2.15 -0.65
CA MET A 32 -6.66 -2.41 0.72
C MET A 32 -5.43 -1.54 0.96
N VAL A 33 -5.43 -0.82 2.07
CA VAL A 33 -4.31 0.01 2.47
C VAL A 33 -3.96 -0.34 3.90
N CYS A 34 -2.74 -0.81 4.12
CA CYS A 34 -2.26 -1.18 5.44
C CYS A 34 -1.23 -0.18 5.91
N ARG A 35 -1.47 0.44 7.04
CA ARG A 35 -0.53 1.38 7.62
C ARG A 35 0.47 0.63 8.48
N LEU A 36 1.74 1.01 8.34
CA LEU A 36 2.79 0.46 9.20
C LEU A 36 2.96 1.38 10.40
N THR A 37 2.89 0.82 11.57
CA THR A 37 2.75 1.61 12.80
C THR A 37 4.05 1.82 13.55
N ASN A 38 5.12 1.15 13.13
CA ASN A 38 6.38 1.21 13.85
C ASN A 38 7.38 2.18 13.25
N HIS A 39 6.98 2.92 12.23
CA HIS A 39 7.87 3.86 11.59
C HIS A 39 7.89 5.19 12.32
N PRO A 40 8.97 5.96 12.16
CA PRO A 40 9.06 7.28 12.81
C PRO A 40 7.92 8.19 12.41
N ASP A 41 7.66 9.18 13.25
CA ASP A 41 6.49 10.03 13.08
C ASP A 41 6.48 10.78 11.77
N ASP A 42 7.64 11.14 11.25
CA ASP A 42 7.71 11.93 10.02
C ASP A 42 7.79 11.06 8.78
N TYR A 43 7.58 9.76 8.92
CA TYR A 43 7.71 8.84 7.82
C TYR A 43 6.49 7.94 7.76
N TYR A 44 5.66 8.17 6.78
CA TYR A 44 4.38 7.45 6.67
C TYR A 44 4.46 6.46 5.52
N LEU A 45 4.51 5.19 5.89
CA LEU A 45 4.65 4.10 4.94
C LEU A 45 3.43 3.19 5.00
N TYR A 46 2.94 2.85 3.82
CA TYR A 46 1.77 2.01 3.68
C TYR A 46 2.05 0.89 2.70
N VAL A 47 1.31 -0.21 2.82
CA VAL A 47 1.29 -1.26 1.81
C VAL A 47 -0.07 -1.19 1.14
N VAL A 48 -0.08 -1.09 -0.18
CA VAL A 48 -1.30 -0.87 -0.95
C VAL A 48 -1.54 -2.07 -1.87
N LEU A 49 -2.73 -2.64 -1.77
CA LEU A 49 -3.21 -3.63 -2.72
C LEU A 49 -4.22 -2.94 -3.63
N ALA A 50 -4.02 -3.05 -4.94
CA ALA A 50 -4.88 -2.38 -5.89
C ALA A 50 -5.28 -3.35 -7.00
N GLN A 51 -6.37 -3.02 -7.68
CA GLN A 51 -6.90 -3.80 -8.78
C GLN A 51 -6.92 -2.94 -10.03
N TYR A 52 -6.59 -3.52 -11.18
CA TYR A 52 -6.75 -2.81 -12.44
C TYR A 52 -8.22 -2.46 -12.63
N THR A 53 -8.49 -1.19 -13.01
CA THR A 53 -9.86 -0.73 -13.22
C THR A 53 -10.47 -1.34 -14.47
N GLU A 54 -9.61 -1.73 -15.42
CA GLU A 54 -10.03 -2.43 -16.63
C GLU A 54 -9.02 -3.54 -16.89
N PRO A 55 -9.42 -4.58 -17.62
CA PRO A 55 -8.47 -5.68 -17.88
C PRO A 55 -7.20 -5.16 -18.51
N HIS A 56 -6.07 -5.52 -17.92
CA HIS A 56 -4.78 -5.12 -18.46
C HIS A 56 -4.50 -5.91 -19.73
N PRO A 57 -3.90 -5.30 -20.76
CA PRO A 57 -3.64 -5.99 -22.02
C PRO A 57 -2.84 -7.28 -21.87
N ILE A 58 -1.95 -7.34 -20.87
CA ILE A 58 -1.11 -8.51 -20.67
C ILE A 58 -1.63 -9.36 -19.53
N TYR A 59 -1.99 -8.73 -18.40
CA TYR A 59 -2.30 -9.45 -17.16
C TYR A 59 -3.77 -9.72 -16.96
N GLY A 60 -4.65 -9.12 -17.76
CA GLY A 60 -6.09 -9.31 -17.59
C GLY A 60 -6.58 -8.67 -16.29
N ASN A 61 -7.54 -9.33 -15.66
CA ASN A 61 -8.11 -8.86 -14.39
C ASN A 61 -7.18 -9.29 -13.25
N ALA A 62 -6.22 -8.45 -12.94
CA ALA A 62 -5.19 -8.80 -11.99
C ALA A 62 -5.03 -7.71 -10.95
N TYR A 63 -4.12 -7.96 -10.02
CA TYR A 63 -3.89 -7.11 -8.86
C TYR A 63 -2.45 -6.70 -8.80
N CYS A 64 -2.22 -5.58 -8.11
CA CYS A 64 -0.88 -5.05 -7.90
C CYS A 64 -0.71 -4.74 -6.42
N VAL A 65 0.55 -4.77 -5.95
CA VAL A 65 0.88 -4.41 -4.57
C VAL A 65 2.07 -3.49 -4.61
N TRP A 66 2.00 -2.40 -3.87
CA TRP A 66 3.10 -1.45 -3.74
C TRP A 66 3.32 -1.10 -2.28
N GLU A 67 4.50 -0.56 -2.01
CA GLU A 67 4.72 0.25 -0.82
C GLU A 67 4.46 1.69 -1.22
N ALA A 68 3.87 2.47 -0.31
CA ALA A 68 3.49 3.85 -0.62
C ALA A 68 3.96 4.77 0.50
N ASN A 69 4.47 5.93 0.11
CA ASN A 69 4.91 6.94 1.06
C ASN A 69 4.09 8.20 0.79
N THR A 70 3.42 8.69 1.84
CA THR A 70 2.56 9.87 1.72
C THR A 70 3.14 11.08 2.43
N SER A 71 4.38 11.01 2.91
CA SER A 71 4.99 12.16 3.57
C SER A 71 5.31 13.25 2.56
N GLY A 72 5.47 14.46 3.06
CA GLY A 72 5.77 15.59 2.20
C GLY A 72 4.52 16.33 1.75
N SER A 73 4.72 17.29 0.89
CA SER A 73 3.65 18.20 0.48
C SER A 73 3.06 17.88 -0.90
N TYR A 74 3.36 16.71 -1.44
CA TYR A 74 2.85 16.32 -2.75
C TYR A 74 1.39 15.93 -2.66
N ASP A 75 0.67 16.14 -3.77
CA ASP A 75 -0.74 15.79 -3.82
C ASP A 75 -0.99 14.30 -3.88
N GLN A 76 0.01 13.55 -4.32
CA GLN A 76 -0.17 12.11 -4.44
C GLN A 76 0.99 11.38 -3.79
N ALA A 77 0.73 10.13 -3.44
CA ALA A 77 1.73 9.28 -2.82
C ALA A 77 2.79 8.86 -3.82
N SER A 78 3.95 8.49 -3.30
CA SER A 78 4.99 7.81 -4.09
C SER A 78 4.80 6.32 -3.93
N LEU A 79 4.75 5.60 -5.04
CA LEU A 79 4.60 4.15 -5.05
C LEU A 79 5.92 3.52 -5.47
N PHE A 80 6.34 2.47 -4.76
CA PHE A 80 7.59 1.81 -5.09
C PHE A 80 7.54 0.34 -4.71
N TYR A 81 8.50 -0.42 -5.20
CA TYR A 81 8.63 -1.87 -4.96
C TYR A 81 7.37 -2.60 -5.38
N GLY A 82 6.93 -2.36 -6.62
CA GLY A 82 5.67 -2.89 -7.10
C GLY A 82 5.74 -4.34 -7.53
N HIS A 83 4.64 -5.04 -7.34
CA HIS A 83 4.39 -6.37 -7.86
C HIS A 83 3.14 -6.31 -8.70
N TYR A 84 3.19 -6.85 -9.92
CA TYR A 84 2.14 -6.66 -10.91
C TYR A 84 1.62 -8.00 -11.40
N GLY A 85 0.39 -7.98 -11.92
CA GLY A 85 -0.15 -9.16 -12.58
C GLY A 85 -0.42 -10.32 -11.64
N LEU A 86 -0.81 -10.02 -10.40
CA LEU A 86 -0.99 -11.04 -9.37
C LEU A 86 -2.44 -11.51 -9.32
N SER A 87 -2.64 -12.79 -8.99
CA SER A 87 -3.94 -13.24 -8.56
C SER A 87 -4.27 -12.62 -7.21
N PHE A 88 -5.54 -12.62 -6.84
CA PHE A 88 -5.94 -12.03 -5.57
C PHE A 88 -5.24 -12.73 -4.39
N LYS A 89 -5.19 -14.06 -4.44
CA LYS A 89 -4.56 -14.82 -3.37
C LYS A 89 -3.08 -14.48 -3.24
N VAL A 90 -2.36 -14.42 -4.36
CA VAL A 90 -0.94 -14.09 -4.33
C VAL A 90 -0.75 -12.66 -3.86
N ALA A 91 -1.62 -11.75 -4.29
CA ALA A 91 -1.52 -10.36 -3.86
C ALA A 91 -1.68 -10.24 -2.35
N LEU A 92 -2.60 -10.99 -1.75
CA LEU A 92 -2.76 -10.99 -0.30
C LEU A 92 -1.50 -11.52 0.39
N ASP A 93 -0.90 -12.56 -0.16
CA ASP A 93 0.35 -13.10 0.39
C ASP A 93 1.47 -12.06 0.32
N VAL A 94 1.55 -11.32 -0.78
CA VAL A 94 2.57 -10.27 -0.91
C VAL A 94 2.35 -9.17 0.12
N VAL A 95 1.09 -8.76 0.33
CA VAL A 95 0.79 -7.76 1.34
C VAL A 95 1.23 -8.25 2.72
N ALA A 96 0.89 -9.49 3.06
CA ALA A 96 1.24 -10.03 4.37
C ALA A 96 2.75 -10.09 4.55
N ASP A 97 3.47 -10.52 3.52
CA ASP A 97 4.93 -10.59 3.59
C ASP A 97 5.55 -9.21 3.76
N LYS A 98 5.06 -8.22 3.02
CA LYS A 98 5.60 -6.87 3.13
C LYS A 98 5.36 -6.28 4.51
N VAL A 99 4.14 -6.44 5.03
CA VAL A 99 3.82 -5.90 6.35
C VAL A 99 4.69 -6.57 7.41
N ARG A 100 4.83 -7.89 7.34
CA ARG A 100 5.65 -8.60 8.30
C ARG A 100 7.11 -8.18 8.23
N ASP A 101 7.66 -8.12 7.03
CA ASP A 101 9.07 -7.83 6.86
C ASP A 101 9.42 -6.42 7.26
N LEU A 102 8.57 -5.45 6.92
CA LEU A 102 8.83 -4.06 7.27
C LEU A 102 8.72 -3.85 8.77
N ASN A 103 7.75 -4.47 9.41
CA ASN A 103 7.62 -4.39 10.87
C ASN A 103 8.80 -5.06 11.55
N LYS A 104 9.28 -6.17 10.99
CA LYS A 104 10.40 -6.89 11.55
C LYS A 104 11.67 -6.06 11.46
N GLU A 105 11.89 -5.38 10.34
CA GLU A 105 13.04 -4.51 10.19
C GLU A 105 13.02 -3.41 11.24
N GLU A 106 11.86 -2.84 11.46
CA GLU A 106 11.71 -1.79 12.46
C GLU A 106 12.07 -2.31 13.85
N GLU A 107 11.61 -3.52 14.16
CA GLU A 107 11.87 -4.12 15.46
C GLU A 107 13.36 -4.42 15.66
N ALA A 108 14.05 -4.72 14.58
CA ALA A 108 15.48 -5.06 14.67
C ALA A 108 16.35 -3.85 14.97
N MET A 109 15.82 -2.67 14.85
CA MET A 109 16.58 -1.45 15.11
C MET A 109 16.43 -1.02 16.55
#